data_ea1e6b57f7d59bbf89e2e8ab38da07d8
#
_entry.id   ea1e6b57f7d59bbf89e2e8ab38da07d8
#
_cell.length_a   1.000
_cell.length_b   1.000
_cell.length_c   1.000
_cell.angle_alpha   90.00
_cell.angle_beta   90.00
_cell.angle_gamma   90.00
#
_symmetry.space_group_name_H-M   'P 1'
#
loop_
_entity.id
_entity.type
_entity.pdbx_description
1 polymer ?
#
loop_
_entity_poly.entity_id
_entity_poly.type
_entity_poly.pdbx_seq_one_letter_code
_entity_poly.pdbx_strand_id
1 'polypeptide(L)'
;MLRAEISGSADTFYLKLQGRFVGGAAEDTRMLMARSAAGVRLVVDLTEVVFVDAVGEEVLSFFGRLGAEFVAPTSYSLDVCERLHLFLAHSPSSAANSECSSTD
;
A
#
# COMPACT_ATOMS: atom_id res chain seq x y z
N MET A 1 -5.20 -17.16 0.46
CA MET A 1 -4.01 -17.09 -0.41
C MET A 1 -3.77 -15.65 -0.83
N LEU A 2 -2.54 -15.25 -0.90
CA LEU A 2 -2.19 -13.88 -1.29
C LEU A 2 -1.71 -13.85 -2.74
N ARG A 3 -2.18 -12.85 -3.46
CA ARG A 3 -1.65 -12.55 -4.79
C ARG A 3 -1.07 -11.15 -4.75
N ALA A 4 0.19 -11.01 -5.17
CA ALA A 4 0.87 -9.73 -5.22
C ALA A 4 1.32 -9.47 -6.65
N GLU A 5 1.00 -8.29 -7.16
CA GLU A 5 1.41 -7.87 -8.49
C GLU A 5 2.22 -6.59 -8.36
N ILE A 6 3.38 -6.58 -8.99
CA ILE A 6 4.26 -5.42 -8.97
C ILE A 6 4.32 -4.83 -10.37
N SER A 7 4.06 -3.55 -10.47
CA SER A 7 4.26 -2.82 -11.69
C SER A 7 4.94 -1.51 -11.33
N GLY A 8 5.46 -0.81 -12.33
CA GLY A 8 6.10 0.43 -12.00
C GLY A 8 6.73 1.09 -13.20
N SER A 9 7.18 2.30 -12.97
CA SER A 9 7.92 3.09 -13.93
C SER A 9 9.30 3.33 -13.35
N ALA A 10 10.05 4.26 -13.93
CA ALA A 10 11.43 4.50 -13.52
C ALA A 10 11.54 4.96 -12.06
N ASP A 11 10.52 5.64 -11.55
CA ASP A 11 10.61 6.29 -10.24
C ASP A 11 9.53 5.85 -9.28
N THR A 12 8.63 4.95 -9.66
CA THR A 12 7.52 4.54 -8.81
C THR A 12 7.27 3.05 -8.92
N PHE A 13 7.20 2.35 -7.78
CA PHE A 13 6.75 0.96 -7.73
C PHE A 13 5.32 0.94 -7.23
N TYR A 14 4.49 0.17 -7.92
CA TYR A 14 3.10 -0.01 -7.57
C TYR A 14 2.89 -1.47 -7.18
N LEU A 15 2.59 -1.71 -5.90
CA LEU A 15 2.40 -3.06 -5.37
C LEU A 15 0.91 -3.27 -5.11
N LYS A 16 0.29 -4.15 -5.87
CA LYS A 16 -1.13 -4.49 -5.70
C LYS A 16 -1.24 -5.81 -4.98
N LEU A 17 -1.94 -5.81 -3.85
CA LEU A 17 -2.13 -7.00 -3.02
C LEU A 17 -3.58 -7.44 -3.13
N GLN A 18 -3.80 -8.76 -3.22
CA GLN A 18 -5.14 -9.32 -3.33
C GLN A 18 -5.24 -10.52 -2.41
N GLY A 19 -6.32 -10.60 -1.64
CA GLY A 19 -6.59 -11.73 -0.77
C GLY A 19 -6.16 -11.48 0.67
N ARG A 20 -5.49 -12.47 1.28
CA ARG A 20 -5.13 -12.43 2.68
C ARG A 20 -3.66 -12.10 2.84
N PHE A 21 -3.38 -10.99 3.48
CA PHE A 21 -2.02 -10.52 3.69
C PHE A 21 -1.57 -10.96 5.09
N VAL A 22 -1.14 -12.22 5.19
CA VAL A 22 -0.91 -12.88 6.47
C VAL A 22 0.40 -13.67 6.47
N GLY A 23 0.99 -13.81 7.65
CA GLY A 23 2.07 -14.76 7.94
C GLY A 23 3.24 -14.72 6.96
N GLY A 24 3.63 -15.89 6.49
CA GLY A 24 4.77 -16.02 5.60
C GLY A 24 4.61 -15.30 4.28
N ALA A 25 3.38 -15.23 3.76
CA ALA A 25 3.13 -14.50 2.51
C ALA A 25 3.42 -13.01 2.69
N ALA A 26 3.02 -12.43 3.83
CA ALA A 26 3.33 -11.04 4.11
C ALA A 26 4.83 -10.83 4.26
N GLU A 27 5.52 -11.74 4.96
CA GLU A 27 6.97 -11.64 5.13
C GLU A 27 7.70 -11.75 3.80
N ASP A 28 7.27 -12.65 2.92
CA ASP A 28 7.88 -12.77 1.60
C ASP A 28 7.74 -11.47 0.81
N THR A 29 6.58 -10.84 0.91
CA THR A 29 6.36 -9.55 0.24
C THR A 29 7.29 -8.48 0.82
N ARG A 30 7.44 -8.46 2.16
CA ARG A 30 8.34 -7.51 2.80
C ARG A 30 9.78 -7.67 2.28
N MET A 31 10.25 -8.89 2.21
CA MET A 31 11.62 -9.15 1.75
C MET A 31 11.80 -8.72 0.30
N LEU A 32 10.81 -9.01 -0.53
CA LEU A 32 10.86 -8.63 -1.94
C LEU A 32 10.96 -7.12 -2.10
N MET A 33 10.12 -6.38 -1.38
CA MET A 33 10.10 -4.93 -1.53
C MET A 33 11.30 -4.27 -0.87
N ALA A 34 11.82 -4.84 0.22
CA ALA A 34 13.01 -4.31 0.86
C ALA A 34 14.20 -4.31 -0.11
N ARG A 35 14.23 -5.27 -1.03
CA ARG A 35 15.32 -5.39 -1.99
C ARG A 35 15.09 -4.57 -3.25
N SER A 36 13.84 -4.24 -3.56
CA SER A 36 13.47 -3.68 -4.86
C SER A 36 13.11 -2.20 -4.79
N ALA A 37 12.66 -1.72 -3.64
CA ALA A 37 12.01 -0.41 -3.56
C ALA A 37 12.94 0.71 -3.09
N ALA A 38 14.23 0.46 -2.98
CA ALA A 38 15.16 1.48 -2.50
C ALA A 38 15.24 2.64 -3.47
N GLY A 39 15.03 3.84 -2.97
CA GLY A 39 15.19 5.05 -3.77
C GLY A 39 14.03 5.37 -4.70
N VAL A 40 12.93 4.63 -4.62
CA VAL A 40 11.77 4.88 -5.47
C VAL A 40 10.54 5.10 -4.62
N ARG A 41 9.54 5.76 -5.21
CA ARG A 41 8.26 5.94 -4.56
C ARG A 41 7.52 4.60 -4.57
N LEU A 42 6.94 4.25 -3.42
CA LEU A 42 6.20 3.00 -3.30
C LEU A 42 4.74 3.29 -3.04
N VAL A 43 3.86 2.70 -3.84
CA VAL A 43 2.41 2.79 -3.64
C VAL A 43 1.90 1.37 -3.43
N VAL A 44 1.19 1.15 -2.33
CA VAL A 44 0.65 -0.16 -1.98
C VAL A 44 -0.87 -0.10 -2.11
N ASP A 45 -1.43 -0.94 -2.97
CA ASP A 45 -2.85 -0.96 -3.25
C ASP A 45 -3.51 -2.08 -2.44
N LEU A 46 -4.38 -1.71 -1.51
CA LEU A 46 -5.06 -2.64 -0.61
C LEU A 46 -6.53 -2.84 -0.99
N THR A 47 -6.93 -2.41 -2.19
CA THR A 47 -8.33 -2.45 -2.60
C THR A 47 -8.93 -3.86 -2.46
N GLU A 48 -8.17 -4.89 -2.80
CA GLU A 48 -8.67 -6.26 -2.80
C GLU A 48 -8.12 -7.11 -1.66
N VAL A 49 -7.54 -6.49 -0.66
CA VAL A 49 -7.11 -7.18 0.54
C VAL A 49 -8.34 -7.42 1.43
N VAL A 50 -8.55 -8.68 1.82
CA VAL A 50 -9.73 -9.04 2.59
C VAL A 50 -9.42 -9.31 4.07
N PHE A 51 -8.14 -9.53 4.41
CA PHE A 51 -7.75 -9.76 5.79
C PHE A 51 -6.26 -9.53 5.98
N VAL A 52 -5.90 -8.93 7.12
CA VAL A 52 -4.50 -8.67 7.50
C VAL A 52 -4.35 -9.15 8.94
N ASP A 53 -3.39 -10.05 9.19
CA ASP A 53 -3.11 -10.48 10.56
C ASP A 53 -2.01 -9.61 11.19
N ALA A 54 -1.56 -9.98 12.39
CA ALA A 54 -0.55 -9.20 13.10
C ALA A 54 0.75 -9.10 12.31
N VAL A 55 1.16 -10.18 11.66
CA VAL A 55 2.37 -10.16 10.83
C VAL A 55 2.17 -9.23 9.63
N GLY A 56 1.01 -9.32 8.98
CA GLY A 56 0.68 -8.43 7.87
C GLY A 56 0.69 -6.98 8.29
N GLU A 57 0.15 -6.69 9.48
CA GLU A 57 0.17 -5.31 9.97
C GLU A 57 1.58 -4.80 10.19
N GLU A 58 2.46 -5.64 10.71
CA GLU A 58 3.86 -5.25 10.89
C GLU A 58 4.53 -4.96 9.54
N VAL A 59 4.22 -5.77 8.53
CA VAL A 59 4.80 -5.57 7.21
C VAL A 59 4.28 -4.27 6.59
N LEU A 60 2.99 -3.99 6.73
CA LEU A 60 2.44 -2.73 6.23
C LEU A 60 3.08 -1.53 6.94
N SER A 61 3.30 -1.64 8.25
CA SER A 61 3.99 -0.58 8.99
C SER A 61 5.43 -0.41 8.48
N PHE A 62 6.09 -1.50 8.14
CA PHE A 62 7.42 -1.43 7.55
C PHE A 62 7.38 -0.65 6.23
N PHE A 63 6.41 -0.94 5.37
CA PHE A 63 6.27 -0.18 4.12
C PHE A 63 6.02 1.29 4.41
N GLY A 64 5.22 1.60 5.43
CA GLY A 64 5.00 2.98 5.83
C GLY A 64 6.28 3.69 6.23
N ARG A 65 7.17 3.00 6.93
CA ARG A 65 8.46 3.57 7.31
C ARG A 65 9.36 3.81 6.11
N LEU A 66 9.14 3.09 5.02
CA LEU A 66 9.86 3.33 3.78
C LEU A 66 9.28 4.52 3.01
N GLY A 67 8.22 5.12 3.51
CA GLY A 67 7.58 6.24 2.85
C GLY A 67 6.47 5.85 1.89
N ALA A 68 5.96 4.62 1.99
CA ALA A 68 4.91 4.15 1.10
C ALA A 68 3.61 4.91 1.29
N GLU A 69 2.88 5.07 0.20
CA GLU A 69 1.51 5.58 0.22
C GLU A 69 0.58 4.41 -0.07
N PHE A 70 -0.62 4.45 0.52
CA PHE A 70 -1.54 3.31 0.47
C PHE A 70 -2.84 3.70 -0.19
N VAL A 71 -3.33 2.84 -1.09
CA VAL A 71 -4.65 2.98 -1.69
C VAL A 71 -5.59 2.09 -0.89
N ALA A 72 -6.54 2.70 -0.18
CA ALA A 72 -7.39 1.99 0.78
C ALA A 72 -8.83 2.46 0.65
N PRO A 73 -9.53 2.10 -0.44
CA PRO A 73 -10.89 2.62 -0.69
C PRO A 73 -11.98 1.86 0.04
N THR A 74 -11.70 0.68 0.59
CA THR A 74 -12.72 -0.10 1.29
C THR A 74 -12.72 0.25 2.77
N SER A 75 -13.84 0.01 3.44
CA SER A 75 -13.93 0.27 4.88
C SER A 75 -12.86 -0.50 5.65
N TYR A 76 -12.65 -1.75 5.29
CA TYR A 76 -11.66 -2.58 5.97
C TYR A 76 -10.24 -2.06 5.76
N SER A 77 -9.87 -1.80 4.51
CA SER A 77 -8.51 -1.34 4.23
C SER A 77 -8.24 0.04 4.82
N LEU A 78 -9.23 0.91 4.80
CA LEU A 78 -9.08 2.22 5.40
C LEU A 78 -8.90 2.11 6.91
N ASP A 79 -9.67 1.23 7.57
CA ASP A 79 -9.53 1.00 9.00
C ASP A 79 -8.12 0.52 9.35
N VAL A 80 -7.58 -0.41 8.56
CA VAL A 80 -6.22 -0.90 8.79
C VAL A 80 -5.22 0.25 8.69
N CYS A 81 -5.33 1.06 7.64
CA CYS A 81 -4.41 2.17 7.46
C CYS A 81 -4.51 3.19 8.59
N GLU A 82 -5.72 3.47 9.05
CA GLU A 82 -5.90 4.43 10.15
C GLU A 82 -5.32 3.89 11.45
N ARG A 83 -5.53 2.60 11.74
CA ARG A 83 -4.99 2.02 12.96
C ARG A 83 -3.47 2.01 12.97
N LEU A 84 -2.85 1.84 11.81
CA LEU A 84 -1.40 1.77 11.68
C LEU A 84 -0.77 3.13 11.37
N HIS A 85 -1.58 4.18 11.25
CA HIS A 85 -1.12 5.54 10.95
C HIS A 85 -0.35 5.60 9.62
N LEU A 86 -0.88 4.94 8.60
CA LEU A 86 -0.26 4.91 7.29
C LEU A 86 -0.75 6.08 6.44
N PHE A 87 0.11 6.57 5.56
CA PHE A 87 -0.27 7.64 4.64
C PHE A 87 -1.09 7.09 3.49
N LEU A 88 -2.20 7.76 3.18
CA LEU A 88 -3.05 7.37 2.07
C LEU A 88 -2.60 8.09 0.81
N ALA A 89 -2.56 7.34 -0.30
CA ALA A 89 -2.25 7.91 -1.60
C ALA A 89 -3.43 8.72 -2.09
N HIS A 90 -3.14 9.84 -2.74
CA HIS A 90 -4.20 10.60 -3.39
C HIS A 90 -4.56 9.92 -4.70
N SER A 91 -5.86 9.69 -4.88
CA SER A 91 -6.34 9.10 -6.10
C SER A 91 -6.15 10.10 -7.25
N PRO A 92 -5.63 9.65 -8.39
CA PRO A 92 -5.54 10.54 -9.55
C PRO A 92 -6.89 11.12 -9.95
N SER A 93 -7.96 10.36 -9.76
CA SER A 93 -9.29 10.83 -10.11
C SER A 93 -9.77 11.94 -9.19
N SER A 94 -9.33 11.94 -7.94
CA SER A 94 -9.70 13.00 -7.01
C SER A 94 -8.82 14.23 -7.19
N ALA A 95 -7.67 14.07 -7.76
CA ALA A 95 -6.78 15.20 -8.02
C ALA A 95 -7.35 16.13 -9.05
N ALA A 96 -8.20 15.66 -9.71
CA ALA A 96 -8.86 16.54 -10.66
C ALA A 96 -9.53 17.69 -9.94
N ASN A 97 -8.82 17.26 -9.21
CA ASN A 97 -9.28 17.89 -8.75
C ASN A 97 -9.19 18.51 -8.10
N SER A 98 -8.95 18.66 -8.05
CA SER A 98 -9.01 19.13 -7.53
C SER A 98 -8.77 19.87 -7.06
N GLU A 99 -8.57 20.00 -7.16
CA GLU A 99 -8.57 20.48 -6.87
C GLU A 99 -8.55 21.06 -6.36
N CYS A 100 -8.33 21.20 -6.42
CA CYS A 100 -8.50 21.52 -6.14
C CYS A 100 -8.31 22.04 -5.68
N SER A 101 -8.09 22.21 -5.85
CA SER A 101 -8.14 22.47 -5.62
C SER A 101 -7.99 23.07 -5.18
N SER A 102 -7.79 23.27 -5.20
CA SER A 102 -7.83 23.56 -4.96
C SER A 102 -7.63 24.04 -4.57
N THR A 103 -7.45 24.23 -4.51
CA THR A 103 -7.44 24.33 -4.36
C THR A 103 -7.23 24.46 -4.10
N ASP A 104 -7.01 24.49 -4.11
CA ASP A 104 -7.01 24.29 -4.04
C ASP A 104 -6.82 24.36 -3.98
#